data_4a7e9a3f61da70e3431e49ed2a62bcc0
#
_entry.id   4a7e9a3f61da70e3431e49ed2a62bcc0
#
_cell.length_a   1.000
_cell.length_b   1.000
_cell.length_c   1.000
_cell.angle_alpha   90.00
_cell.angle_beta   90.00
_cell.angle_gamma   90.00
#
_symmetry.space_group_name_H-M   'P 1'
#
loop_
_entity.id
_entity.type
_entity.pdbx_description
1 polymer ?
#
loop_
_entity_poly.entity_id
_entity_poly.type
_entity_poly.pdbx_seq_one_letter_code
_entity_poly.pdbx_strand_id
1 'polypeptide(L)'
;GKINVFMIGIKIRGAGGCKMEDKTEEIVKQYPIHVNGKRRIRGAILFEAKEGIFTLIHCRESEKKLSFTEQIKMKLEEQGRKAIDLALKTENGSYTTRDKQGNVWILKRWFLGRECNLHDNDDVREVVQNLACLHREFVYPAQDIIKDASKILTQEQDQTKTDCLEDFKKWGCKKEITGTLHRHMREMKRVYNYIRTKKQKNEMEICILNLFPLYYEQAGKALEQMDQESFLYLQQQSVNEGR
;
A
#
# COMPACT_ATOMS: atom_id res chain seq x y z
N GLY A 1 -10.93 -25.93 6.20
CA GLY A 1 -9.86 -25.69 5.24
C GLY A 1 -8.86 -24.70 5.83
N LYS A 2 -7.58 -25.00 5.80
CA LYS A 2 -6.52 -24.09 6.24
C LYS A 2 -6.42 -22.98 5.18
N ILE A 3 -6.77 -21.76 5.54
CA ILE A 3 -6.57 -20.59 4.69
C ILE A 3 -5.08 -20.28 4.77
N ASN A 4 -4.33 -20.59 3.71
CA ASN A 4 -2.96 -20.15 3.56
C ASN A 4 -2.97 -18.64 3.29
N VAL A 5 -2.34 -17.89 4.17
CA VAL A 5 -2.25 -16.44 4.04
C VAL A 5 -0.97 -16.10 3.30
N PHE A 6 -1.12 -15.57 2.10
CA PHE A 6 0.01 -15.07 1.32
C PHE A 6 0.27 -13.60 1.62
N MET A 7 1.52 -13.30 1.95
CA MET A 7 1.95 -11.92 2.04
C MET A 7 2.28 -11.39 0.64
N ILE A 8 1.61 -10.34 0.22
CA ILE A 8 2.08 -9.51 -0.90
C ILE A 8 3.26 -8.72 -0.34
N GLY A 9 4.48 -9.14 -0.68
CA GLY A 9 5.70 -8.58 -0.14
C GLY A 9 5.87 -7.11 -0.51
N ILE A 10 5.80 -6.22 0.46
CA ILE A 10 6.26 -4.84 0.30
C ILE A 10 7.77 -4.89 0.23
N LYS A 11 8.33 -4.68 -0.96
CA LYS A 11 9.77 -4.59 -1.21
C LYS A 11 10.29 -3.28 -0.61
N ILE A 12 10.70 -3.31 0.65
CA ILE A 12 11.34 -2.17 1.32
C ILE A 12 12.82 -2.22 0.95
N ARG A 13 13.28 -1.25 0.15
CA ARG A 13 14.71 -1.05 -0.12
C ARG A 13 15.41 -0.68 1.18
N GLY A 14 16.47 -1.42 1.50
CA GLY A 14 17.29 -1.24 2.69
C GLY A 14 17.97 0.12 2.73
N ALA A 15 17.85 0.81 3.85
CA ALA A 15 18.71 1.90 4.25
C ALA A 15 19.73 1.37 5.24
N GLY A 16 20.98 1.84 5.08
CA GLY A 16 22.18 1.36 5.73
C GLY A 16 22.10 1.27 7.25
N GLY A 17 22.83 0.28 7.77
CA GLY A 17 22.94 0.00 9.20
C GLY A 17 23.66 1.12 9.96
N CYS A 18 22.97 1.76 10.90
CA CYS A 18 23.55 2.56 11.96
C CYS A 18 22.63 2.54 13.17
N LYS A 19 23.17 2.15 14.33
CA LYS A 19 22.65 2.28 15.73
C LYS A 19 21.12 2.50 15.87
N MET A 20 20.31 1.55 15.43
CA MET A 20 18.84 1.66 15.40
C MET A 20 18.16 0.96 16.58
N GLU A 21 18.92 0.32 17.48
CA GLU A 21 18.36 -0.52 18.53
C GLU A 21 17.66 0.26 19.64
N ASP A 22 18.26 1.35 20.12
CA ASP A 22 17.68 2.17 21.19
C ASP A 22 16.48 2.99 20.73
N LYS A 23 16.48 3.39 19.45
CA LYS A 23 15.43 4.28 18.89
C LYS A 23 14.08 3.59 18.73
N THR A 24 14.08 2.31 18.37
CA THR A 24 12.85 1.56 18.14
C THR A 24 12.12 1.18 19.42
N GLU A 25 12.83 1.05 20.53
CA GLU A 25 12.22 0.81 21.83
C GLU A 25 11.43 2.02 22.34
N GLU A 26 11.96 3.22 22.16
CA GLU A 26 11.24 4.46 22.51
C GLU A 26 9.95 4.63 21.70
N ILE A 27 9.98 4.20 20.43
CA ILE A 27 8.82 4.25 19.55
C ILE A 27 7.73 3.27 20.03
N VAL A 28 8.12 2.01 20.30
CA VAL A 28 7.18 0.95 20.67
C VAL A 28 6.56 1.18 22.04
N LYS A 29 7.26 1.84 22.96
CA LYS A 29 6.72 2.23 24.28
C LYS A 29 5.50 3.17 24.20
N GLN A 30 5.22 3.78 23.05
CA GLN A 30 4.04 4.62 22.84
C GLN A 30 2.78 3.80 22.51
N TYR A 31 2.92 2.50 22.31
CA TYR A 31 1.83 1.59 22.03
C TYR A 31 1.50 0.73 23.23
N PRO A 32 0.22 0.34 23.44
CA PRO A 32 -0.22 -0.44 24.58
C PRO A 32 0.14 -1.93 24.41
N ILE A 33 1.44 -2.25 24.34
CA ILE A 33 1.95 -3.63 24.24
C ILE A 33 3.11 -3.88 25.19
N HIS A 34 3.23 -5.13 25.64
CA HIS A 34 4.30 -5.57 26.52
C HIS A 34 5.31 -6.42 25.74
N VAL A 35 6.38 -5.78 25.30
CA VAL A 35 7.42 -6.42 24.50
C VAL A 35 8.24 -7.40 25.32
N ASN A 36 8.34 -8.64 24.85
CA ASN A 36 9.15 -9.70 25.43
C ASN A 36 10.40 -9.99 24.61
N GLY A 37 10.36 -9.71 23.31
CA GLY A 37 11.48 -9.96 22.39
C GLY A 37 11.39 -9.11 21.12
N LYS A 38 12.53 -8.94 20.48
CA LYS A 38 12.64 -8.27 19.19
C LYS A 38 13.56 -9.04 18.24
N ARG A 39 13.21 -9.08 16.95
CA ARG A 39 14.08 -9.62 15.91
C ARG A 39 13.94 -8.84 14.61
N ARG A 40 15.00 -8.80 13.82
CA ARG A 40 15.01 -8.14 12.52
C ARG A 40 14.60 -9.12 11.44
N ILE A 41 13.67 -8.72 10.58
CA ILE A 41 13.23 -9.52 9.42
C ILE A 41 13.21 -8.61 8.20
N ARG A 42 14.03 -8.91 7.16
CA ARG A 42 13.99 -8.28 5.82
C ARG A 42 13.72 -6.77 5.80
N GLY A 43 14.38 -6.00 6.66
CA GLY A 43 14.24 -4.54 6.73
C GLY A 43 13.10 -4.00 7.62
N ALA A 44 12.34 -4.88 8.27
CA ALA A 44 11.39 -4.54 9.32
C ALA A 44 11.87 -5.05 10.68
N ILE A 45 11.31 -4.52 11.76
CA ILE A 45 11.56 -4.98 13.11
C ILE A 45 10.28 -5.64 13.61
N LEU A 46 10.42 -6.89 14.01
CA LEU A 46 9.35 -7.68 14.58
C LEU A 46 9.49 -7.67 16.09
N PHE A 47 8.39 -7.43 16.77
CA PHE A 47 8.27 -7.47 18.23
C PHE A 47 7.36 -8.63 18.64
N GLU A 48 7.83 -9.41 19.57
CA GLU A 48 7.06 -10.43 20.27
C GLU A 48 6.57 -9.82 21.59
N ALA A 49 5.26 -9.78 21.78
CA ALA A 49 4.61 -9.20 22.95
C ALA A 49 3.59 -10.18 23.52
N LYS A 50 3.09 -9.90 24.74
CA LYS A 50 2.02 -10.72 25.35
C LYS A 50 0.74 -10.70 24.51
N GLU A 51 0.46 -9.57 23.85
CA GLU A 51 -0.72 -9.30 23.05
C GLU A 51 -0.61 -9.91 21.63
N GLY A 52 0.55 -10.39 21.23
CA GLY A 52 0.77 -11.00 19.93
C GLY A 52 2.11 -10.62 19.29
N ILE A 53 2.16 -10.78 17.99
CA ILE A 53 3.35 -10.43 17.19
C ILE A 53 3.05 -9.17 16.40
N PHE A 54 4.01 -8.24 16.37
CA PHE A 54 3.85 -6.94 15.74
C PHE A 54 5.06 -6.61 14.88
N THR A 55 4.85 -5.79 13.87
CA THR A 55 5.92 -5.26 13.03
C THR A 55 5.91 -3.74 13.00
N LEU A 56 7.08 -3.15 13.21
CA LEU A 56 7.29 -1.71 13.12
C LEU A 56 7.84 -1.36 11.76
N ILE A 57 7.14 -0.47 11.05
CA ILE A 57 7.51 -0.03 9.71
C ILE A 57 7.44 1.50 9.59
N HIS A 58 8.20 2.06 8.65
CA HIS A 58 8.07 3.47 8.28
C HIS A 58 6.73 3.72 7.61
N CYS A 59 6.01 4.76 8.07
CA CYS A 59 4.78 5.22 7.46
C CYS A 59 5.07 6.41 6.53
N ARG A 60 4.60 6.33 5.28
CA ARG A 60 4.66 7.41 4.29
C ARG A 60 3.28 7.97 3.94
N GLU A 61 2.25 7.40 4.53
CA GLU A 61 0.88 7.79 4.30
C GLU A 61 0.44 8.88 5.27
N SER A 62 -0.53 9.71 4.85
CA SER A 62 -1.15 10.66 5.75
C SER A 62 -2.01 9.94 6.79
N GLU A 63 -2.17 10.54 7.97
CA GLU A 63 -3.01 10.00 9.05
C GLU A 63 -4.46 9.72 8.57
N LYS A 64 -5.03 10.64 7.78
CA LYS A 64 -6.38 10.48 7.19
C LYS A 64 -6.47 9.24 6.30
N LYS A 65 -5.48 9.04 5.40
CA LYS A 65 -5.47 7.88 4.50
C LYS A 65 -5.29 6.59 5.29
N LEU A 66 -4.42 6.62 6.28
CA LEU A 66 -4.17 5.48 7.15
C LEU A 66 -5.43 5.10 7.94
N SER A 67 -6.09 6.07 8.55
CA SER A 67 -7.35 5.85 9.29
C SER A 67 -8.41 5.21 8.41
N PHE A 68 -8.57 5.70 7.18
CA PHE A 68 -9.49 5.10 6.20
C PHE A 68 -9.11 3.67 5.84
N THR A 69 -7.84 3.41 5.56
CA THR A 69 -7.35 2.07 5.23
C THR A 69 -7.59 1.09 6.39
N GLU A 70 -7.32 1.51 7.61
CA GLU A 70 -7.50 0.65 8.78
C GLU A 70 -8.98 0.34 9.07
N GLN A 71 -9.88 1.27 8.80
CA GLN A 71 -11.33 0.99 8.90
C GLN A 71 -11.79 -0.08 7.91
N ILE A 72 -11.33 -0.01 6.67
CA ILE A 72 -11.62 -1.06 5.67
C ILE A 72 -11.11 -2.41 6.18
N LYS A 73 -9.90 -2.45 6.70
CA LYS A 73 -9.30 -3.67 7.25
C LYS A 73 -10.08 -4.22 8.45
N MET A 74 -10.54 -3.35 9.35
CA MET A 74 -11.38 -3.76 10.48
C MET A 74 -12.68 -4.38 10.01
N LYS A 75 -13.36 -3.82 9.00
CA LYS A 75 -14.56 -4.43 8.42
C LYS A 75 -14.29 -5.80 7.81
N LEU A 76 -13.15 -5.99 7.14
CA LEU A 76 -12.76 -7.32 6.64
C LEU A 76 -12.55 -8.32 7.79
N GLU A 77 -11.96 -7.89 8.89
CA GLU A 77 -11.79 -8.74 10.09
C GLU A 77 -13.17 -9.10 10.70
N GLU A 78 -14.09 -8.15 10.80
CA GLU A 78 -15.47 -8.37 11.28
C GLU A 78 -16.25 -9.35 10.38
N GLN A 79 -15.97 -9.35 9.07
CA GLN A 79 -16.51 -10.30 8.09
C GLN A 79 -15.85 -11.69 8.19
N GLY A 80 -14.95 -11.90 9.16
CA GLY A 80 -14.30 -13.18 9.42
C GLY A 80 -13.01 -13.41 8.62
N ARG A 81 -12.48 -12.40 7.92
CA ARG A 81 -11.15 -12.49 7.31
C ARG A 81 -10.08 -12.57 8.37
N LYS A 82 -9.21 -13.54 8.25
CA LYS A 82 -8.07 -13.75 9.16
C LYS A 82 -6.80 -13.18 8.53
N ALA A 83 -5.80 -12.95 9.39
CA ALA A 83 -4.47 -12.52 8.98
C ALA A 83 -4.45 -11.16 8.25
N ILE A 84 -5.08 -10.19 8.86
CA ILE A 84 -5.08 -8.79 8.43
C ILE A 84 -4.06 -8.02 9.26
N ASP A 85 -3.19 -7.26 8.59
CA ASP A 85 -2.13 -6.44 9.18
C ASP A 85 -2.68 -5.13 9.77
N LEU A 86 -3.57 -5.22 10.76
CA LEU A 86 -4.13 -4.02 11.40
C LEU A 86 -3.06 -3.19 12.11
N ALA A 87 -3.14 -1.88 11.92
CA ALA A 87 -2.34 -0.94 12.68
C ALA A 87 -2.88 -0.77 14.10
N LEU A 88 -1.97 -0.71 15.07
CA LEU A 88 -2.33 -0.39 16.45
C LEU A 88 -2.39 1.13 16.64
N LYS A 89 -3.31 1.57 17.47
CA LYS A 89 -3.31 2.93 17.97
C LYS A 89 -2.34 3.08 19.14
N THR A 90 -1.66 4.21 19.20
CA THR A 90 -0.89 4.64 20.36
C THR A 90 -1.82 4.93 21.54
N GLU A 91 -1.29 5.12 22.73
CA GLU A 91 -2.05 5.55 23.92
C GLU A 91 -2.79 6.88 23.68
N ASN A 92 -2.28 7.73 22.80
CA ASN A 92 -2.90 9.00 22.41
C ASN A 92 -3.97 8.86 21.30
N GLY A 93 -4.29 7.64 20.86
CA GLY A 93 -5.30 7.37 19.84
C GLY A 93 -4.87 7.53 18.39
N SER A 94 -3.62 7.98 18.10
CA SER A 94 -3.05 8.06 16.75
C SER A 94 -2.56 6.69 16.27
N TYR A 95 -2.63 6.41 14.96
CA TYR A 95 -1.99 5.23 14.38
C TYR A 95 -0.48 5.42 14.19
N THR A 96 -0.03 6.67 14.13
CA THR A 96 1.37 6.99 13.84
C THR A 96 2.09 7.53 15.06
N THR A 97 3.40 7.31 15.10
CA THR A 97 4.32 7.92 16.06
C THR A 97 5.52 8.49 15.32
N ARG A 98 6.23 9.41 15.98
CA ARG A 98 7.43 10.02 15.43
C ARG A 98 8.66 9.69 16.28
N ASP A 99 9.77 9.42 15.60
CA ASP A 99 11.05 9.36 16.28
C ASP A 99 11.64 10.78 16.52
N LYS A 100 12.75 10.85 17.24
CA LYS A 100 13.45 12.12 17.53
C LYS A 100 13.96 12.85 16.27
N GLN A 101 14.00 12.16 15.11
CA GLN A 101 14.41 12.70 13.82
C GLN A 101 13.22 13.13 12.96
N GLY A 102 11.99 12.98 13.46
CA GLY A 102 10.78 13.33 12.74
C GLY A 102 10.28 12.26 11.77
N ASN A 103 10.93 11.08 11.70
CA ASN A 103 10.44 9.99 10.88
C ASN A 103 9.15 9.43 11.46
N VAL A 104 8.20 9.11 10.58
CA VAL A 104 6.89 8.60 10.97
C VAL A 104 6.91 7.07 10.94
N TRP A 105 6.42 6.47 12.00
CA TRP A 105 6.37 5.04 12.21
C TRP A 105 4.95 4.57 12.49
N ILE A 106 4.69 3.30 12.16
CA ILE A 106 3.43 2.62 12.44
C ILE A 106 3.72 1.20 12.93
N LEU A 107 3.01 0.78 13.97
CA LEU A 107 3.06 -0.56 14.50
C LEU A 107 1.85 -1.34 13.99
N LYS A 108 2.10 -2.46 13.31
CA LYS A 108 1.05 -3.31 12.74
C LYS A 108 1.06 -4.68 13.36
N ARG A 109 -0.11 -5.29 13.48
CA ARG A 109 -0.25 -6.70 13.82
C ARG A 109 0.46 -7.56 12.77
N TRP A 110 1.21 -8.56 13.22
CA TRP A 110 1.86 -9.52 12.35
C TRP A 110 1.17 -10.88 12.49
N PHE A 111 1.15 -11.62 11.41
CA PHE A 111 0.63 -12.97 11.38
C PHE A 111 1.65 -13.93 10.78
N LEU A 112 1.63 -15.20 11.20
CA LEU A 112 2.48 -16.23 10.65
C LEU A 112 1.90 -16.70 9.31
N GLY A 113 2.73 -16.68 8.30
CA GLY A 113 2.43 -17.14 6.96
C GLY A 113 3.68 -17.50 6.21
N ARG A 114 3.54 -18.11 5.04
CA ARG A 114 4.64 -18.34 4.12
C ARG A 114 4.54 -17.41 2.92
N GLU A 115 5.67 -17.13 2.30
CA GLU A 115 5.68 -16.40 1.03
C GLU A 115 5.16 -17.31 -0.09
N CYS A 116 4.46 -16.69 -1.04
CA CYS A 116 4.02 -17.34 -2.25
C CYS A 116 5.24 -17.76 -3.09
N ASN A 117 5.28 -19.02 -3.49
CA ASN A 117 6.25 -19.51 -4.46
C ASN A 117 5.69 -19.25 -5.87
N LEU A 118 6.25 -18.29 -6.59
CA LEU A 118 5.80 -17.94 -7.95
C LEU A 118 6.04 -19.05 -8.99
N HIS A 119 6.83 -20.08 -8.65
CA HIS A 119 7.05 -21.25 -9.49
C HIS A 119 6.07 -22.40 -9.18
N ASP A 120 5.21 -22.22 -8.19
CA ASP A 120 4.17 -23.18 -7.82
C ASP A 120 2.81 -22.66 -8.31
N ASN A 121 2.22 -23.38 -9.26
CA ASN A 121 0.95 -22.99 -9.86
C ASN A 121 -0.21 -22.99 -8.85
N ASP A 122 -0.17 -23.80 -7.82
CA ASP A 122 -1.21 -23.84 -6.80
C ASP A 122 -1.13 -22.64 -5.87
N ASP A 123 0.08 -22.21 -5.52
CA ASP A 123 0.31 -20.97 -4.78
C ASP A 123 -0.20 -19.75 -5.57
N VAL A 124 0.15 -19.68 -6.85
CA VAL A 124 -0.29 -18.58 -7.72
C VAL A 124 -1.82 -18.56 -7.85
N ARG A 125 -2.44 -19.74 -8.05
CA ARG A 125 -3.91 -19.85 -8.12
C ARG A 125 -4.58 -19.37 -6.82
N GLU A 126 -4.04 -19.79 -5.67
CA GLU A 126 -4.59 -19.37 -4.37
C GLU A 126 -4.48 -17.85 -4.16
N VAL A 127 -3.36 -17.23 -4.52
CA VAL A 127 -3.19 -15.77 -4.49
C VAL A 127 -4.21 -15.07 -5.36
N VAL A 128 -4.40 -15.52 -6.60
CA VAL A 128 -5.38 -14.93 -7.54
C VAL A 128 -6.81 -15.09 -7.03
N GLN A 129 -7.15 -16.25 -6.47
CA GLN A 129 -8.47 -16.49 -5.87
C GLN A 129 -8.70 -15.56 -4.66
N ASN A 130 -7.71 -15.40 -3.79
CA ASN A 130 -7.80 -14.48 -2.65
C ASN A 130 -7.96 -13.04 -3.10
N LEU A 131 -7.24 -12.61 -4.15
CA LEU A 131 -7.38 -11.27 -4.73
C LEU A 131 -8.78 -11.06 -5.31
N ALA A 132 -9.32 -12.04 -6.06
CA ALA A 132 -10.66 -11.97 -6.61
C ALA A 132 -11.74 -11.90 -5.51
N CYS A 133 -11.54 -12.63 -4.41
CA CYS A 133 -12.41 -12.54 -3.23
C CYS A 133 -12.36 -11.15 -2.59
N LEU A 134 -11.17 -10.59 -2.41
CA LEU A 134 -11.01 -9.23 -1.90
C LEU A 134 -11.70 -8.20 -2.78
N HIS A 135 -11.55 -8.29 -4.10
CA HIS A 135 -12.23 -7.37 -5.03
C HIS A 135 -13.76 -7.44 -4.92
N ARG A 136 -14.33 -8.60 -4.63
CA ARG A 136 -15.78 -8.71 -4.39
C ARG A 136 -16.23 -8.09 -3.07
N GLU A 137 -15.39 -8.16 -2.05
CA GLU A 137 -15.66 -7.62 -0.71
C GLU A 137 -15.42 -6.11 -0.65
N PHE A 138 -14.52 -5.58 -1.49
CA PHE A 138 -14.23 -4.15 -1.60
C PHE A 138 -15.25 -3.39 -2.45
N VAL A 139 -16.51 -3.79 -2.45
CA VAL A 139 -17.60 -2.99 -3.03
C VAL A 139 -18.08 -2.01 -1.96
N TYR A 140 -17.63 -0.76 -2.09
CA TYR A 140 -17.96 0.31 -1.15
C TYR A 140 -18.75 1.40 -1.89
N PRO A 141 -20.08 1.44 -1.78
CA PRO A 141 -20.88 2.53 -2.33
C PRO A 141 -20.38 3.86 -1.79
N ALA A 142 -20.21 4.84 -2.66
CA ALA A 142 -19.70 6.17 -2.28
C ALA A 142 -20.50 6.80 -1.11
N GLN A 143 -21.78 6.48 -1.00
CA GLN A 143 -22.65 6.92 0.08
C GLN A 143 -22.28 6.33 1.45
N ASP A 144 -21.78 5.10 1.51
CA ASP A 144 -21.38 4.46 2.77
C ASP A 144 -20.03 4.99 3.23
N ILE A 145 -19.15 5.31 2.30
CA ILE A 145 -17.87 5.97 2.59
C ILE A 145 -18.10 7.35 3.22
N ILE A 146 -19.08 8.10 2.70
CA ILE A 146 -19.47 9.41 3.23
C ILE A 146 -20.01 9.26 4.66
N LYS A 147 -20.86 8.26 4.92
CA LYS A 147 -21.43 7.99 6.24
C LYS A 147 -20.36 7.58 7.25
N ASP A 148 -19.42 6.75 6.84
CA ASP A 148 -18.33 6.29 7.71
C ASP A 148 -17.29 7.40 7.96
N ALA A 149 -16.96 8.19 6.95
CA ALA A 149 -16.14 9.38 7.13
C ALA A 149 -16.81 10.41 8.07
N SER A 150 -18.14 10.58 7.97
CA SER A 150 -18.88 11.47 8.88
C SER A 150 -18.93 10.94 10.32
N LYS A 151 -18.97 9.64 10.56
CA LYS A 151 -18.89 9.07 11.92
C LYS A 151 -17.55 9.31 12.61
N ILE A 152 -16.45 9.33 11.83
CA ILE A 152 -15.12 9.65 12.35
C ILE A 152 -15.01 11.12 12.74
N LEU A 153 -15.66 11.99 11.98
CA LEU A 153 -15.58 13.44 12.11
C LEU A 153 -16.57 14.01 13.13
N THR A 154 -17.55 13.23 13.58
CA THR A 154 -18.47 13.67 14.66
C THR A 154 -17.80 13.73 16.03
N GLN A 155 -16.55 13.30 16.16
CA GLN A 155 -15.73 13.53 17.36
C GLN A 155 -14.88 14.80 17.29
N GLU A 156 -14.80 15.47 16.12
CA GLU A 156 -14.11 16.76 15.94
C GLU A 156 -14.97 17.73 15.12
N GLN A 157 -15.17 18.91 15.67
CA GLN A 157 -16.08 19.97 15.23
C GLN A 157 -16.08 20.34 13.73
N ASP A 158 -17.18 20.19 13.14
CA ASP A 158 -18.10 20.90 12.22
C ASP A 158 -17.64 21.57 10.90
N GLN A 159 -16.39 21.80 10.59
CA GLN A 159 -15.99 22.43 9.31
C GLN A 159 -15.33 21.48 8.28
N THR A 160 -15.12 20.22 8.62
CA THR A 160 -14.33 19.26 7.84
C THR A 160 -15.16 18.31 6.95
N LYS A 161 -16.50 18.39 6.98
CA LYS A 161 -17.37 17.44 6.23
C LYS A 161 -17.25 17.56 4.71
N THR A 162 -17.12 18.79 4.22
CA THR A 162 -17.01 19.06 2.77
C THR A 162 -15.63 18.66 2.23
N ASP A 163 -14.58 18.93 3.03
CA ASP A 163 -13.19 18.64 2.67
C ASP A 163 -12.91 17.13 2.55
N CYS A 164 -13.55 16.29 3.38
CA CYS A 164 -13.34 14.83 3.32
C CYS A 164 -13.94 14.19 2.07
N LEU A 165 -15.06 14.69 1.58
CA LEU A 165 -15.69 14.22 0.36
C LEU A 165 -14.87 14.64 -0.86
N GLU A 166 -14.35 15.86 -0.85
CA GLU A 166 -13.46 16.34 -1.89
C GLU A 166 -12.11 15.61 -1.87
N ASP A 167 -11.55 15.37 -0.69
CA ASP A 167 -10.32 14.57 -0.54
C ASP A 167 -10.53 13.13 -1.01
N PHE A 168 -11.70 12.53 -0.74
CA PHE A 168 -12.01 11.18 -1.20
C PHE A 168 -12.17 11.11 -2.72
N LYS A 169 -12.92 12.04 -3.33
CA LYS A 169 -12.97 12.20 -4.79
C LYS A 169 -11.57 12.41 -5.36
N LYS A 170 -10.76 13.17 -4.66
CA LYS A 170 -9.37 13.45 -5.01
C LYS A 170 -8.45 12.22 -4.90
N TRP A 171 -8.68 11.31 -3.96
CA TRP A 171 -7.92 10.06 -3.83
C TRP A 171 -8.38 8.96 -4.78
N GLY A 172 -9.68 8.80 -4.98
CA GLY A 172 -10.27 7.80 -5.87
C GLY A 172 -10.12 8.15 -7.35
N CYS A 173 -10.34 9.42 -7.71
CA CYS A 173 -10.35 9.88 -9.11
C CYS A 173 -9.01 10.40 -9.63
N LYS A 174 -7.97 10.56 -8.80
CA LYS A 174 -6.73 11.25 -9.19
C LYS A 174 -5.66 10.43 -9.88
N LYS A 175 -5.81 9.14 -10.05
CA LYS A 175 -4.90 8.43 -10.94
C LYS A 175 -5.42 8.52 -12.36
N GLU A 176 -5.17 9.63 -12.99
CA GLU A 176 -5.21 9.75 -14.43
C GLU A 176 -4.23 8.72 -15.01
N ILE A 177 -4.77 7.57 -15.41
CA ILE A 177 -3.96 6.44 -15.92
C ILE A 177 -3.16 6.90 -17.13
N THR A 178 -3.77 7.68 -18.02
CA THR A 178 -3.14 8.27 -19.20
C THR A 178 -1.94 9.15 -18.84
N GLY A 179 -2.09 10.10 -17.92
CA GLY A 179 -1.01 10.94 -17.45
C GLY A 179 0.11 10.15 -16.77
N THR A 180 -0.25 9.09 -16.04
CA THR A 180 0.73 8.18 -15.42
C THR A 180 1.50 7.39 -16.48
N LEU A 181 0.84 6.85 -17.50
CA LEU A 181 1.47 6.14 -18.62
C LEU A 181 2.39 7.07 -19.42
N HIS A 182 1.94 8.28 -19.75
CA HIS A 182 2.79 9.29 -20.41
C HIS A 182 4.04 9.62 -19.57
N ARG A 183 3.91 9.72 -18.26
CA ARG A 183 5.06 9.95 -17.38
C ARG A 183 6.04 8.78 -17.45
N HIS A 184 5.55 7.54 -17.32
CA HIS A 184 6.40 6.36 -17.40
C HIS A 184 7.07 6.20 -18.76
N MET A 185 6.37 6.50 -19.85
CA MET A 185 6.99 6.52 -21.19
C MET A 185 8.13 7.53 -21.30
N ARG A 186 7.94 8.74 -20.72
CA ARG A 186 9.04 9.73 -20.67
C ARG A 186 10.22 9.26 -19.82
N GLU A 187 9.96 8.61 -18.69
CA GLU A 187 10.98 8.02 -17.83
C GLU A 187 11.75 6.91 -18.56
N MET A 188 11.05 6.00 -19.22
CA MET A 188 11.65 4.94 -20.04
C MET A 188 12.55 5.52 -21.14
N LYS A 189 12.08 6.56 -21.84
CA LYS A 189 12.87 7.24 -22.89
C LYS A 189 14.13 7.91 -22.33
N ARG A 190 14.06 8.50 -21.13
CA ARG A 190 15.23 9.06 -20.44
C ARG A 190 16.26 7.99 -20.10
N VAL A 191 15.79 6.86 -19.54
CA VAL A 191 16.66 5.72 -19.20
C VAL A 191 17.32 5.15 -20.45
N TYR A 192 16.56 4.95 -21.53
CA TYR A 192 17.08 4.48 -22.81
C TYR A 192 18.16 5.41 -23.34
N ASN A 193 17.92 6.73 -23.39
CA ASN A 193 18.89 7.72 -23.87
C ASN A 193 20.16 7.72 -23.00
N TYR A 194 20.01 7.63 -21.68
CA TYR A 194 21.16 7.54 -20.76
C TYR A 194 22.00 6.29 -21.04
N ILE A 195 21.38 5.12 -21.13
CA ILE A 195 22.10 3.87 -21.40
C ILE A 195 22.78 3.92 -22.77
N ARG A 196 22.13 4.49 -23.79
CA ARG A 196 22.67 4.61 -25.14
C ARG A 196 23.99 5.36 -25.16
N THR A 197 24.13 6.39 -24.35
CA THR A 197 25.34 7.24 -24.28
C THR A 197 26.48 6.66 -23.45
N LYS A 198 26.23 5.62 -22.64
CA LYS A 198 27.28 4.98 -21.84
C LYS A 198 28.32 4.30 -22.73
N LYS A 199 29.61 4.48 -22.40
CA LYS A 199 30.72 3.81 -23.11
C LYS A 199 30.75 2.31 -22.83
N GLN A 200 30.54 1.90 -21.58
CA GLN A 200 30.46 0.50 -21.17
C GLN A 200 29.07 0.17 -20.68
N LYS A 201 28.53 -0.93 -21.16
CA LYS A 201 27.18 -1.39 -20.85
C LYS A 201 27.24 -2.81 -20.30
N ASN A 202 26.47 -3.09 -19.28
CA ASN A 202 26.27 -4.45 -18.78
C ASN A 202 25.19 -5.18 -19.58
N GLU A 203 25.03 -6.49 -19.36
CA GLU A 203 24.08 -7.33 -20.08
C GLU A 203 22.63 -6.83 -19.96
N MET A 204 22.23 -6.39 -18.75
CA MET A 204 20.89 -5.85 -18.50
C MET A 204 20.64 -4.56 -19.32
N GLU A 205 21.63 -3.69 -19.41
CA GLU A 205 21.54 -2.46 -20.19
C GLU A 205 21.45 -2.73 -21.69
N ILE A 206 22.16 -3.74 -22.20
CA ILE A 206 22.05 -4.20 -23.58
C ILE A 206 20.65 -4.77 -23.83
N CYS A 207 20.13 -5.58 -22.94
CA CYS A 207 18.79 -6.11 -23.02
C CYS A 207 17.74 -5.00 -23.07
N ILE A 208 17.85 -3.97 -22.22
CA ILE A 208 16.96 -2.80 -22.22
C ILE A 208 17.01 -2.08 -23.56
N LEU A 209 18.19 -1.85 -24.14
CA LEU A 209 18.33 -1.19 -25.44
C LEU A 209 17.65 -1.98 -26.57
N ASN A 210 17.76 -3.31 -26.55
CA ASN A 210 17.15 -4.18 -27.57
C ASN A 210 15.62 -4.23 -27.46
N LEU A 211 15.10 -4.24 -26.26
CA LEU A 211 13.66 -4.39 -26.01
C LEU A 211 12.89 -3.06 -26.00
N PHE A 212 13.57 -1.95 -25.76
CA PHE A 212 12.94 -0.62 -25.64
C PHE A 212 12.06 -0.25 -26.83
N PRO A 213 12.50 -0.40 -28.10
CA PRO A 213 11.67 0.00 -29.24
C PRO A 213 10.31 -0.72 -29.23
N LEU A 214 10.33 -2.03 -29.00
CA LEU A 214 9.13 -2.86 -28.97
C LEU A 214 8.15 -2.40 -27.86
N TYR A 215 8.64 -2.29 -26.64
CA TYR A 215 7.76 -1.92 -25.51
C TYR A 215 7.30 -0.46 -25.59
N TYR A 216 8.14 0.44 -26.09
CA TYR A 216 7.78 1.84 -26.27
C TYR A 216 6.68 2.02 -27.32
N GLU A 217 6.77 1.28 -28.43
CA GLU A 217 5.75 1.27 -29.48
C GLU A 217 4.43 0.68 -28.97
N GLN A 218 4.49 -0.46 -28.25
CA GLN A 218 3.29 -1.08 -27.65
C GLN A 218 2.62 -0.16 -26.65
N ALA A 219 3.39 0.53 -25.80
CA ALA A 219 2.84 1.50 -24.86
C ALA A 219 2.17 2.69 -25.56
N GLY A 220 2.73 3.15 -26.69
CA GLY A 220 2.12 4.17 -27.54
C GLY A 220 0.78 3.71 -28.12
N LYS A 221 0.75 2.52 -28.72
CA LYS A 221 -0.48 1.94 -29.27
C LYS A 221 -1.57 1.74 -28.18
N ALA A 222 -1.17 1.30 -26.99
CA ALA A 222 -2.11 1.16 -25.88
C ALA A 222 -2.72 2.51 -25.47
N LEU A 223 -1.94 3.59 -25.46
CA LEU A 223 -2.44 4.94 -25.19
C LEU A 223 -3.37 5.45 -26.29
N GLU A 224 -3.05 5.19 -27.55
CA GLU A 224 -3.89 5.59 -28.70
C GLU A 224 -5.26 4.87 -28.70
N GLN A 225 -5.30 3.62 -28.21
CA GLN A 225 -6.53 2.83 -28.09
C GLN A 225 -7.37 3.21 -26.88
N MET A 226 -6.82 3.95 -25.91
CA MET A 226 -7.58 4.43 -24.75
C MET A 226 -8.43 5.65 -25.17
N ASP A 227 -9.74 5.40 -25.34
CA ASP A 227 -10.72 6.48 -25.44
C ASP A 227 -10.87 7.18 -24.08
N GLN A 228 -10.50 8.45 -24.01
CA GLN A 228 -10.53 9.24 -22.78
C GLN A 228 -11.96 9.42 -22.25
N GLU A 229 -12.96 9.59 -23.11
CA GLU A 229 -14.35 9.79 -22.70
C GLU A 229 -14.92 8.52 -22.07
N SER A 230 -14.73 7.38 -22.73
CA SER A 230 -15.11 6.07 -22.19
C SER A 230 -14.40 5.75 -20.89
N PHE A 231 -13.12 6.11 -20.77
CA PHE A 231 -12.37 5.90 -19.54
C PHE A 231 -12.90 6.76 -18.39
N LEU A 232 -13.16 8.04 -18.61
CA LEU A 232 -13.75 8.94 -17.61
C LEU A 232 -15.15 8.48 -17.20
N TYR A 233 -15.95 8.01 -18.14
CA TYR A 233 -17.28 7.44 -17.85
C TYR A 233 -17.16 6.21 -16.95
N LEU A 234 -16.30 5.25 -17.27
CA LEU A 234 -16.06 4.05 -16.47
C LEU A 234 -15.52 4.40 -15.08
N GLN A 235 -14.64 5.39 -14.99
CA GLN A 235 -14.10 5.86 -13.71
C GLN A 235 -15.21 6.48 -12.83
N GLN A 236 -16.09 7.26 -13.42
CA GLN A 236 -17.22 7.86 -12.71
C GLN A 236 -18.25 6.79 -12.28
N GLN A 237 -18.51 5.81 -13.14
CA GLN A 237 -19.35 4.66 -12.82
C GLN A 237 -18.73 3.84 -11.66
N SER A 238 -17.43 3.56 -11.71
CA SER A 238 -16.69 2.88 -10.64
C SER A 238 -16.84 3.59 -9.28
N VAL A 239 -16.69 4.91 -9.25
CA VAL A 239 -16.89 5.72 -8.03
C VAL A 239 -18.34 5.62 -7.53
N ASN A 240 -19.32 5.69 -8.42
CA ASN A 240 -20.74 5.62 -8.05
C ASN A 240 -21.13 4.23 -7.53
N GLU A 241 -20.57 3.18 -8.10
CA GLU A 241 -20.83 1.78 -7.71
C GLU A 241 -19.93 1.33 -6.54
N GLY A 242 -18.95 2.13 -6.14
CA GLY A 242 -18.00 1.79 -5.07
C GLY A 242 -17.02 0.67 -5.45
N ARG A 243 -16.63 0.59 -6.71
CA ARG A 243 -15.71 -0.43 -7.24
C ARG A 243 -14.36 0.16 -7.61
#